data_8a69082da1a5a3ce2c49cfb36eeab72c
#
_entry.id   8a69082da1a5a3ce2c49cfb36eeab72c
#
_cell.length_a   1.000
_cell.length_b   1.000
_cell.length_c   1.000
_cell.angle_alpha   90.00
_cell.angle_beta   90.00
_cell.angle_gamma   90.00
#
_symmetry.space_group_name_H-M   'P 1'
#
loop_
_entity.id
_entity.type
_entity.pdbx_description
1 polymer ?
#
loop_
_entity_poly.entity_id
_entity_poly.type
_entity_poly.pdbx_seq_one_letter_code
_entity_poly.pdbx_strand_id
1 'polypeptide(L)'
;MIAVSKMVQTETRRFFIDLWCRFEKLLLKLLKRVVVIGGLPAVVGGCTTVPEQTTVDLVGQRAISWAEALIELDYDGALSYMTPSYQASPRADRYRGDFSGAGFWRSVTLHSVDCGESQAPSRCDVTIIISMIVPPEVARETPISYDTTWVLLDGQWYQYRK
;
A
#
# COMPACT_ATOMS: atom_id res chain seq x y z
N MET A 1 5.78 -7.25 -36.74
CA MET A 1 5.58 -8.57 -36.08
C MET A 1 5.30 -8.46 -34.57
N ILE A 2 4.57 -7.44 -34.08
CA ILE A 2 4.34 -7.20 -32.64
C ILE A 2 2.85 -7.36 -32.24
N ALA A 3 1.94 -7.53 -33.18
CA ALA A 3 0.49 -7.57 -32.89
C ALA A 3 -0.06 -8.94 -32.46
N VAL A 4 0.63 -10.04 -32.73
CA VAL A 4 0.13 -11.40 -32.45
C VAL A 4 0.33 -11.85 -31.01
N SER A 5 1.30 -11.27 -30.30
CA SER A 5 1.62 -11.68 -28.92
C SER A 5 0.62 -11.19 -27.89
N LYS A 6 -0.09 -10.08 -28.11
CA LYS A 6 -1.10 -9.54 -27.17
C LYS A 6 -2.44 -10.27 -27.19
N MET A 7 -2.77 -10.91 -28.28
CA MET A 7 -4.08 -11.62 -28.43
C MET A 7 -4.10 -12.96 -27.69
N VAL A 8 -2.97 -13.63 -27.58
CA VAL A 8 -2.87 -14.95 -26.92
C VAL A 8 -2.92 -14.82 -25.39
N GLN A 9 -2.47 -13.69 -24.84
CA GLN A 9 -2.42 -13.49 -23.38
C GLN A 9 -3.77 -13.14 -22.75
N THR A 10 -4.72 -12.61 -23.53
CA THR A 10 -6.07 -12.26 -23.03
C THR A 10 -7.01 -13.47 -22.99
N GLU A 11 -6.85 -14.42 -23.87
CA GLU A 11 -7.65 -15.67 -23.92
C GLU A 11 -7.30 -16.60 -22.76
N THR A 12 -6.00 -16.75 -22.44
CA THR A 12 -5.54 -17.61 -21.33
C THR A 12 -6.01 -17.09 -19.96
N ARG A 13 -6.10 -15.78 -19.76
CA ARG A 13 -6.61 -15.20 -18.49
C ARG A 13 -8.11 -15.48 -18.30
N ARG A 14 -8.92 -15.39 -19.36
CA ARG A 14 -10.36 -15.67 -19.26
C ARG A 14 -10.63 -17.14 -18.96
N PHE A 15 -9.86 -18.04 -19.55
CA PHE A 15 -9.99 -19.47 -19.30
C PHE A 15 -9.69 -19.86 -17.85
N PHE A 16 -8.67 -19.24 -17.23
CA PHE A 16 -8.32 -19.48 -15.84
C PHE A 16 -9.39 -18.95 -14.84
N ILE A 17 -9.98 -17.79 -15.12
CA ILE A 17 -11.01 -17.21 -14.27
C ILE A 17 -12.30 -18.05 -14.31
N ASP A 18 -12.70 -18.52 -15.48
CA ASP A 18 -13.89 -19.38 -15.63
C ASP A 18 -13.70 -20.76 -14.98
N LEU A 19 -12.50 -21.33 -15.07
CA LEU A 19 -12.17 -22.61 -14.46
C LEU A 19 -12.17 -22.50 -12.92
N TRP A 20 -11.63 -21.40 -12.37
CA TRP A 20 -11.63 -21.14 -10.93
C TRP A 20 -13.05 -20.96 -10.37
N CYS A 21 -13.89 -20.18 -11.07
CA CYS A 21 -15.27 -19.94 -10.66
C CYS A 21 -16.14 -21.21 -10.69
N ARG A 22 -15.84 -22.13 -11.60
CA ARG A 22 -16.50 -23.47 -11.65
C ARG A 22 -16.04 -24.38 -10.53
N PHE A 23 -14.75 -24.29 -10.14
CA PHE A 23 -14.19 -25.10 -9.05
C PHE A 23 -14.76 -24.71 -7.70
N GLU A 24 -14.94 -23.41 -7.43
CA GLU A 24 -15.57 -22.92 -6.20
C GLU A 24 -17.04 -23.38 -6.06
N LYS A 25 -17.80 -23.33 -7.16
CA LYS A 25 -19.20 -23.79 -7.14
C LYS A 25 -19.33 -25.30 -6.91
N LEU A 26 -18.33 -26.07 -7.36
CA LEU A 26 -18.29 -27.53 -7.14
C LEU A 26 -17.96 -27.85 -5.68
N LEU A 27 -16.99 -27.12 -5.08
CA LEU A 27 -16.57 -27.27 -3.67
C LEU A 27 -17.73 -26.88 -2.72
N LEU A 28 -18.46 -25.80 -3.01
CA LEU A 28 -19.63 -25.38 -2.24
C LEU A 28 -20.78 -26.41 -2.30
N LYS A 29 -20.96 -27.10 -3.43
CA LYS A 29 -21.95 -28.19 -3.54
C LYS A 29 -21.58 -29.44 -2.78
N LEU A 30 -20.29 -29.76 -2.68
CA LEU A 30 -19.78 -30.89 -1.90
C LEU A 30 -19.86 -30.61 -0.40
N LEU A 31 -19.55 -29.41 0.05
CA LEU A 31 -19.68 -29.01 1.46
C LEU A 31 -21.13 -29.02 1.95
N LYS A 32 -22.12 -28.68 1.11
CA LYS A 32 -23.54 -28.72 1.48
C LYS A 32 -24.08 -30.15 1.69
N ARG A 33 -23.41 -31.19 1.21
CA ARG A 33 -23.83 -32.58 1.39
C ARG A 33 -23.28 -33.26 2.66
N VAL A 34 -22.27 -32.66 3.31
CA VAL A 34 -21.63 -33.21 4.51
C VAL A 34 -22.24 -32.68 5.80
N VAL A 35 -23.09 -31.64 5.77
CA VAL A 35 -23.64 -30.97 6.98
C VAL A 35 -24.94 -31.64 7.50
N VAL A 36 -25.41 -32.76 6.94
CA VAL A 36 -26.70 -33.37 7.33
C VAL A 36 -26.57 -34.48 8.40
N ILE A 37 -25.38 -34.82 8.85
CA ILE A 37 -25.24 -35.86 9.90
C ILE A 37 -24.37 -35.34 11.05
N GLY A 38 -25.02 -34.82 12.09
CA GLY A 38 -24.42 -34.75 13.43
C GLY A 38 -24.32 -33.37 14.04
N GLY A 39 -25.14 -33.08 15.06
CA GLY A 39 -24.86 -32.25 16.23
C GLY A 39 -24.59 -30.75 15.97
N LEU A 40 -25.51 -29.91 16.38
CA LEU A 40 -25.29 -28.47 16.51
C LEU A 40 -24.06 -28.16 17.40
N PRO A 41 -22.99 -27.57 16.89
CA PRO A 41 -22.18 -26.70 17.71
C PRO A 41 -22.85 -25.31 17.67
N ALA A 42 -23.21 -24.78 18.82
CA ALA A 42 -23.56 -23.37 18.98
C ALA A 42 -22.36 -22.56 18.51
N VAL A 43 -22.42 -22.06 17.28
CA VAL A 43 -21.50 -21.04 16.78
C VAL A 43 -21.81 -19.78 17.57
N VAL A 44 -21.08 -19.59 18.68
CA VAL A 44 -20.98 -18.27 19.32
C VAL A 44 -20.34 -17.39 18.26
N GLY A 45 -21.19 -16.64 17.54
CA GLY A 45 -20.78 -15.59 16.64
C GLY A 45 -20.11 -14.50 17.45
N GLY A 46 -18.82 -14.67 17.72
CA GLY A 46 -17.98 -13.58 18.17
C GLY A 46 -17.93 -12.57 17.02
N CYS A 47 -18.69 -11.47 17.14
CA CYS A 47 -18.40 -10.27 16.37
C CYS A 47 -16.99 -9.83 16.77
N THR A 48 -15.99 -10.25 16.01
CA THR A 48 -14.68 -9.59 16.02
C THR A 48 -14.94 -8.19 15.46
N THR A 49 -15.16 -7.22 16.35
CA THR A 49 -15.09 -5.81 16.00
C THR A 49 -13.68 -5.57 15.51
N VAL A 50 -13.51 -5.51 14.19
CA VAL A 50 -12.29 -4.98 13.59
C VAL A 50 -12.19 -3.55 14.15
N PRO A 51 -11.11 -3.19 14.86
CA PRO A 51 -10.96 -1.84 15.36
C PRO A 51 -11.09 -0.88 14.18
N GLU A 52 -11.97 0.10 14.30
CA GLU A 52 -12.14 1.15 13.31
C GLU A 52 -10.81 1.89 13.20
N GLN A 53 -10.17 1.78 12.05
CA GLN A 53 -8.86 2.35 11.81
C GLN A 53 -9.00 3.88 11.76
N THR A 54 -8.32 4.57 12.65
CA THR A 54 -8.40 6.03 12.70
C THR A 54 -7.73 6.65 11.47
N THR A 55 -8.11 7.89 11.13
CA THR A 55 -7.47 8.65 10.05
C THR A 55 -5.96 8.75 10.26
N VAL A 56 -5.52 8.96 11.50
CA VAL A 56 -4.11 9.04 11.90
C VAL A 56 -3.38 7.73 11.57
N ASP A 57 -3.99 6.57 11.93
CA ASP A 57 -3.39 5.26 11.64
C ASP A 57 -3.29 5.01 10.14
N LEU A 58 -4.35 5.34 9.39
CA LEU A 58 -4.36 5.17 7.93
C LEU A 58 -3.27 5.99 7.25
N VAL A 59 -3.15 7.27 7.60
CA VAL A 59 -2.15 8.17 7.00
C VAL A 59 -0.75 7.73 7.40
N GLY A 60 -0.54 7.37 8.67
CA GLY A 60 0.74 6.88 9.18
C GLY A 60 1.20 5.62 8.46
N GLN A 61 0.31 4.63 8.28
CA GLN A 61 0.61 3.41 7.53
C GLN A 61 0.96 3.70 6.07
N ARG A 62 0.23 4.60 5.40
CA ARG A 62 0.54 4.97 4.02
C ARG A 62 1.90 5.64 3.90
N ALA A 63 2.28 6.48 4.87
CA ALA A 63 3.59 7.13 4.89
C ALA A 63 4.73 6.12 5.08
N ILE A 64 4.54 5.12 5.95
CA ILE A 64 5.49 4.01 6.12
C ILE A 64 5.59 3.20 4.82
N SER A 65 4.48 2.75 4.25
CA SER A 65 4.49 1.93 3.03
C SER A 65 5.11 2.66 1.83
N TRP A 66 4.90 3.97 1.73
CA TRP A 66 5.60 4.79 0.74
C TRP A 66 7.12 4.77 0.92
N ALA A 67 7.60 4.93 2.15
CA ALA A 67 9.04 4.94 2.43
C ALA A 67 9.66 3.53 2.29
N GLU A 68 8.91 2.47 2.62
CA GLU A 68 9.32 1.08 2.40
C GLU A 68 9.50 0.78 0.91
N ALA A 69 8.57 1.23 0.05
CA ALA A 69 8.73 1.10 -1.39
C ALA A 69 10.02 1.79 -1.90
N LEU A 70 10.39 2.95 -1.33
CA LEU A 70 11.66 3.61 -1.65
C LEU A 70 12.88 2.82 -1.14
N ILE A 71 12.82 2.20 0.04
CA ILE A 71 13.87 1.33 0.59
C ILE A 71 14.08 0.13 -0.32
N GLU A 72 13.01 -0.42 -0.87
CA GLU A 72 13.01 -1.55 -1.82
C GLU A 72 13.40 -1.12 -3.25
N LEU A 73 13.62 0.19 -3.49
CA LEU A 73 13.89 0.79 -4.79
C LEU A 73 12.73 0.60 -5.80
N ASP A 74 11.52 0.34 -5.30
CA ASP A 74 10.28 0.33 -6.08
C ASP A 74 9.77 1.76 -6.27
N TYR A 75 10.41 2.49 -7.18
CA TYR A 75 10.07 3.89 -7.45
C TYR A 75 8.68 4.06 -8.06
N ASP A 76 8.20 3.08 -8.82
CA ASP A 76 6.86 3.12 -9.42
C ASP A 76 5.79 2.91 -8.35
N GLY A 77 6.02 1.96 -7.43
CA GLY A 77 5.21 1.75 -6.25
C GLY A 77 5.17 3.01 -5.38
N ALA A 78 6.32 3.59 -5.06
CA ALA A 78 6.41 4.83 -4.28
C ALA A 78 5.74 6.01 -4.98
N LEU A 79 5.87 6.15 -6.31
CA LEU A 79 5.21 7.20 -7.11
C LEU A 79 3.68 7.08 -7.04
N SER A 80 3.14 5.88 -6.90
CA SER A 80 1.68 5.64 -6.80
C SER A 80 1.05 6.30 -5.57
N TYR A 81 1.82 6.62 -4.53
CA TYR A 81 1.38 7.34 -3.35
C TYR A 81 1.30 8.87 -3.57
N MET A 82 1.88 9.40 -4.64
CA MET A 82 1.81 10.82 -4.96
C MET A 82 0.42 11.19 -5.49
N THR A 83 0.05 12.48 -5.38
CA THR A 83 -1.21 12.97 -5.95
C THR A 83 -1.32 12.65 -7.45
N PRO A 84 -2.53 12.38 -7.99
CA PRO A 84 -2.72 12.12 -9.42
C PRO A 84 -2.18 13.25 -10.32
N SER A 85 -2.28 14.48 -9.87
CA SER A 85 -1.72 15.66 -10.59
C SER A 85 -0.19 15.62 -10.65
N TYR A 86 0.48 15.13 -9.59
CA TYR A 86 1.93 14.95 -9.60
C TYR A 86 2.33 13.83 -10.56
N GLN A 87 1.64 12.69 -10.49
CA GLN A 87 1.91 11.52 -11.35
C GLN A 87 1.75 11.85 -12.85
N ALA A 88 0.80 12.74 -13.21
CA ALA A 88 0.58 13.19 -14.58
C ALA A 88 1.52 14.34 -15.01
N SER A 89 2.38 14.83 -14.12
CA SER A 89 3.26 15.96 -14.40
C SER A 89 4.65 15.52 -14.91
N PRO A 90 5.39 16.38 -15.62
CA PRO A 90 6.79 16.10 -16.00
C PRO A 90 7.74 15.88 -14.81
N ARG A 91 7.28 16.17 -13.58
CA ARG A 91 8.06 15.89 -12.36
C ARG A 91 8.10 14.41 -12.04
N ALA A 92 7.07 13.66 -12.43
CA ALA A 92 7.03 12.21 -12.25
C ALA A 92 8.23 11.52 -12.93
N ASP A 93 8.65 12.00 -14.11
CA ASP A 93 9.81 11.45 -14.83
C ASP A 93 11.13 11.59 -14.04
N ARG A 94 11.21 12.57 -13.13
CA ARG A 94 12.40 12.83 -12.30
C ARG A 94 12.31 12.22 -10.91
N TYR A 95 11.17 11.61 -10.55
CA TYR A 95 10.91 11.07 -9.22
C TYR A 95 12.02 10.13 -8.72
N ARG A 96 12.44 9.20 -9.57
CA ARG A 96 13.56 8.29 -9.30
C ARG A 96 14.87 9.02 -9.00
N GLY A 97 15.15 10.10 -9.73
CA GLY A 97 16.34 10.94 -9.50
C GLY A 97 16.28 11.68 -8.17
N ASP A 98 15.10 12.20 -7.81
CA ASP A 98 14.87 12.92 -6.56
C ASP A 98 15.08 12.03 -5.34
N PHE A 99 14.82 10.73 -5.47
CA PHE A 99 14.98 9.72 -4.41
C PHE A 99 16.14 8.76 -4.65
N SER A 100 17.12 9.12 -5.49
CA SER A 100 18.30 8.27 -5.74
C SER A 100 19.09 7.91 -4.48
N GLY A 101 19.03 8.75 -3.43
CA GLY A 101 19.63 8.49 -2.12
C GLY A 101 18.88 7.43 -1.27
N ALA A 102 17.69 7.02 -1.66
CA ALA A 102 16.91 6.02 -0.91
C ALA A 102 17.59 4.65 -0.85
N GLY A 103 18.50 4.34 -1.76
CA GLY A 103 19.33 3.12 -1.71
C GLY A 103 20.21 3.01 -0.45
N PHE A 104 20.41 4.10 0.28
CA PHE A 104 21.11 4.10 1.57
C PHE A 104 20.18 3.95 2.77
N TRP A 105 18.86 4.02 2.57
CA TRP A 105 17.87 3.83 3.62
C TRP A 105 17.81 2.35 4.04
N ARG A 106 17.59 2.10 5.32
CA ARG A 106 17.57 0.74 5.90
C ARG A 106 16.24 0.40 6.56
N SER A 107 15.69 1.36 7.26
CA SER A 107 14.41 1.20 7.94
C SER A 107 13.69 2.52 8.05
N VAL A 108 12.41 2.46 8.26
CA VAL A 108 11.53 3.60 8.52
C VAL A 108 10.67 3.32 9.73
N THR A 109 10.42 4.36 10.54
CA THR A 109 9.47 4.32 11.66
C THR A 109 8.62 5.57 11.65
N LEU A 110 7.35 5.44 12.05
CA LEU A 110 6.47 6.58 12.25
C LEU A 110 6.90 7.34 13.52
N HIS A 111 7.07 8.64 13.41
CA HIS A 111 7.32 9.51 14.56
C HIS A 111 6.04 10.22 14.98
N SER A 112 5.36 10.91 14.08
CA SER A 112 4.12 11.62 14.37
C SER A 112 3.24 11.79 13.14
N VAL A 113 1.94 11.92 13.38
CA VAL A 113 0.93 12.32 12.39
C VAL A 113 0.12 13.45 13.02
N ASP A 114 0.09 14.59 12.37
CA ASP A 114 -0.72 15.75 12.78
C ASP A 114 -1.73 16.07 11.67
N CYS A 115 -3.00 15.86 11.95
CA CYS A 115 -4.12 16.15 11.06
C CYS A 115 -4.90 17.40 11.48
N GLY A 116 -4.40 18.14 12.49
CA GLY A 116 -5.09 19.26 13.08
C GLY A 116 -6.33 18.83 13.89
N GLU A 117 -7.10 19.80 14.36
CA GLU A 117 -8.23 19.59 15.28
C GLU A 117 -9.56 19.22 14.56
N SER A 118 -9.55 19.06 13.23
CA SER A 118 -10.77 18.76 12.47
C SER A 118 -11.22 17.32 12.68
N GLN A 119 -12.55 17.14 12.87
CA GLN A 119 -13.14 15.80 12.95
C GLN A 119 -13.08 15.04 11.61
N ALA A 120 -12.99 15.76 10.50
CA ALA A 120 -12.84 15.20 9.15
C ALA A 120 -11.66 15.89 8.44
N PRO A 121 -10.43 15.56 8.79
CA PRO A 121 -9.27 16.20 8.21
C PRO A 121 -9.11 15.80 6.74
N SER A 122 -8.77 16.78 5.91
CA SER A 122 -8.42 16.57 4.50
C SER A 122 -6.92 16.71 4.24
N ARG A 123 -6.15 17.04 5.27
CA ARG A 123 -4.70 17.21 5.23
C ARG A 123 -4.10 16.75 6.55
N CYS A 124 -2.99 16.03 6.46
CA CYS A 124 -2.15 15.64 7.59
C CYS A 124 -0.69 15.91 7.25
N ASP A 125 0.07 16.35 8.25
CA ASP A 125 1.52 16.42 8.18
C ASP A 125 2.10 15.23 8.97
N VAL A 126 3.01 14.49 8.34
CA VAL A 126 3.56 13.24 8.88
C VAL A 126 5.06 13.35 8.96
N THR A 127 5.61 13.07 10.12
CA THR A 127 7.04 12.93 10.35
C THR A 127 7.39 11.45 10.47
N ILE A 128 8.32 10.98 9.65
CA ILE A 128 8.92 9.64 9.75
C ILE A 128 10.40 9.76 10.09
N ILE A 129 10.93 8.76 10.79
CA ILE A 129 12.37 8.62 11.03
C ILE A 129 12.90 7.53 10.11
N ILE A 130 13.86 7.90 9.28
CA ILE A 130 14.54 7.01 8.36
C ILE A 130 15.92 6.73 8.91
N SER A 131 16.27 5.45 9.12
CA SER A 131 17.63 5.02 9.42
C SER A 131 18.38 4.82 8.11
N MET A 132 19.53 5.46 7.95
CA MET A 132 20.34 5.34 6.74
C MET A 132 21.80 5.06 7.04
N ILE A 133 22.48 4.37 6.12
CA ILE A 133 23.93 4.16 6.15
C ILE A 133 24.56 5.05 5.10
N VAL A 134 25.42 5.97 5.53
CA VAL A 134 26.17 6.86 4.64
C VAL A 134 27.57 6.28 4.43
N PRO A 135 27.95 5.86 3.21
CA PRO A 135 29.32 5.47 2.88
C PRO A 135 30.26 6.70 2.80
N PRO A 136 31.57 6.52 2.91
CA PRO A 136 32.37 5.33 3.20
C PRO A 136 32.88 5.24 4.64
N GLU A 137 32.67 6.28 5.48
CA GLU A 137 33.47 6.45 6.70
C GLU A 137 32.78 6.00 7.98
N VAL A 138 31.46 5.78 7.94
CA VAL A 138 30.69 5.43 9.13
C VAL A 138 29.76 4.28 8.80
N ALA A 139 30.15 3.04 9.13
CA ALA A 139 29.27 1.88 9.16
C ALA A 139 28.20 2.02 10.27
N ARG A 140 27.79 3.23 10.56
CA ARG A 140 26.82 3.55 11.61
C ARG A 140 25.51 4.02 10.98
N GLU A 141 24.43 3.41 11.39
CA GLU A 141 23.10 3.89 11.06
C GLU A 141 22.86 5.26 11.69
N THR A 142 22.44 6.18 10.87
CA THR A 142 22.12 7.55 11.29
C THR A 142 20.62 7.80 11.05
N PRO A 143 19.86 8.12 12.11
CA PRO A 143 18.46 8.48 11.94
C PRO A 143 18.35 9.90 11.37
N ILE A 144 17.48 10.06 10.38
CA ILE A 144 17.09 11.38 9.85
C ILE A 144 15.57 11.53 9.95
N SER A 145 15.13 12.74 10.29
CA SER A 145 13.71 13.10 10.25
C SER A 145 13.32 13.49 8.81
N TYR A 146 12.20 12.99 8.36
CA TYR A 146 11.66 13.30 7.04
C TYR A 146 10.18 13.68 7.15
N ASP A 147 9.86 14.92 6.79
CA ASP A 147 8.50 15.45 6.89
C ASP A 147 7.78 15.34 5.54
N THR A 148 6.55 14.88 5.59
CA THR A 148 5.69 14.72 4.42
C THR A 148 4.29 15.28 4.70
N THR A 149 3.67 15.85 3.67
CA THR A 149 2.28 16.30 3.74
C THR A 149 1.40 15.32 2.96
N TRP A 150 0.29 14.93 3.57
CA TRP A 150 -0.70 14.02 2.98
C TRP A 150 -2.03 14.75 2.82
N VAL A 151 -2.71 14.52 1.69
CA VAL A 151 -4.00 15.13 1.37
C VAL A 151 -5.00 14.06 0.97
N LEU A 152 -6.24 14.24 1.41
CA LEU A 152 -7.36 13.36 1.06
C LEU A 152 -7.98 13.83 -0.26
N LEU A 153 -7.94 12.98 -1.28
CA LEU A 153 -8.58 13.21 -2.58
C LEU A 153 -9.41 11.98 -2.95
N ASP A 154 -10.68 12.19 -3.25
CA ASP A 154 -11.62 11.12 -3.66
C ASP A 154 -11.63 9.90 -2.71
N GLY A 155 -11.53 10.17 -1.40
CA GLY A 155 -11.54 9.13 -0.36
C GLY A 155 -10.21 8.40 -0.17
N GLN A 156 -9.15 8.81 -0.85
CA GLN A 156 -7.81 8.21 -0.73
C GLN A 156 -6.77 9.25 -0.31
N TRP A 157 -5.84 8.87 0.56
CA TRP A 157 -4.75 9.72 1.01
C TRP A 157 -3.57 9.64 0.05
N TYR A 158 -3.07 10.78 -0.37
CA TYR A 158 -1.91 10.93 -1.25
C TYR A 158 -0.87 11.84 -0.64
N GLN A 159 0.40 11.54 -0.89
CA GLN A 159 1.48 12.44 -0.55
C GLN A 159 1.44 13.66 -1.50
N TYR A 160 1.43 14.85 -0.91
CA TYR A 160 1.46 16.12 -1.65
C TYR A 160 2.88 16.64 -1.71
N ARG A 161 3.32 16.97 -2.91
CA ARG A 161 4.62 17.60 -3.17
C ARG A 161 4.43 18.77 -4.13
N LYS A 162 5.01 19.94 -3.78
CA LYS A 162 4.95 21.15 -4.60
C LYS A 162 5.84 21.02 -5.84
#